data_fc10f28afb5c938240673a8033cddc29
#
_entry.id   fc10f28afb5c938240673a8033cddc29
#
_cell.length_a   1.000
_cell.length_b   1.000
_cell.length_c   1.000
_cell.angle_alpha   90.00
_cell.angle_beta   90.00
_cell.angle_gamma   90.00
#
_symmetry.space_group_name_H-M   'P 1'
#
loop_
_entity.id
_entity.type
_entity.pdbx_description
1 polymer ?
#
loop_
_entity_poly.entity_id
_entity_poly.type
_entity_poly.pdbx_seq_one_letter_code
_entity_poly.pdbx_strand_id
1 'polypeptide(L)'
;MKYFLAYNSWSKTEIAEVAKVLKSGNFTMGKKVYEFEKKFAKYFGSKFAVMTNSGSSANLLMMSVLKYFPKFLKKKKIKNPNIIAPAIGWSTSYFPISQCGFKIKFVDINIKSLNISAKKVEKAVDKNTVGILAINLLGNPCNYNRLKEIADKKNLILLEDNCESLGSKYKNKYTGNMGLMGTHSLYFAHHIQTMEG
;
A
#
# COMPACT_ATOMS: atom_id res chain seq x y z
N MET A 1 21.45 23.75 -8.24
CA MET A 1 20.17 23.53 -7.58
C MET A 1 20.33 22.33 -6.67
N LYS A 2 20.03 22.44 -5.36
CA LYS A 2 20.09 21.28 -4.44
C LYS A 2 18.69 20.68 -4.34
N TYR A 3 18.54 19.40 -4.65
CA TYR A 3 17.31 18.64 -4.45
C TYR A 3 17.43 17.90 -3.13
N PHE A 4 16.52 18.18 -2.19
CA PHE A 4 16.45 17.48 -0.91
C PHE A 4 15.49 16.29 -1.03
N LEU A 5 15.82 15.17 -0.38
CA LEU A 5 14.95 13.99 -0.30
C LEU A 5 13.63 14.34 0.43
N ALA A 6 13.73 15.17 1.45
CA ALA A 6 12.60 15.61 2.25
C ALA A 6 12.65 17.11 2.49
N TYR A 7 11.51 17.75 2.54
CA TYR A 7 11.36 19.17 2.80
C TYR A 7 10.20 19.39 3.78
N ASN A 8 10.39 20.25 4.74
CA ASN A 8 9.32 20.60 5.68
C ASN A 8 8.27 21.46 4.97
N SER A 9 7.10 20.90 4.75
CA SER A 9 5.94 21.58 4.14
C SER A 9 4.96 22.13 5.16
N TRP A 10 5.22 21.99 6.46
CA TRP A 10 4.33 22.44 7.51
C TRP A 10 4.33 23.98 7.64
N SER A 11 3.14 24.52 7.77
CA SER A 11 2.89 25.90 8.08
C SER A 11 2.61 26.11 9.57
N LYS A 12 2.37 27.36 9.96
CA LYS A 12 1.92 27.68 11.32
C LYS A 12 0.59 26.99 11.67
N THR A 13 -0.23 26.66 10.68
CA THR A 13 -1.53 26.02 10.87
C THR A 13 -1.37 24.59 11.36
N GLU A 14 -0.50 23.78 10.74
CA GLU A 14 -0.22 22.41 11.16
C GLU A 14 0.38 22.38 12.57
N ILE A 15 1.34 23.27 12.84
CA ILE A 15 1.96 23.40 14.17
C ILE A 15 0.92 23.74 15.23
N ALA A 16 -0.01 24.68 14.94
CA ALA A 16 -1.07 25.05 15.86
C ALA A 16 -2.04 23.89 16.15
N GLU A 17 -2.37 23.06 15.16
CA GLU A 17 -3.19 21.87 15.38
C GLU A 17 -2.50 20.83 16.25
N VAL A 18 -1.18 20.59 16.06
CA VAL A 18 -0.40 19.72 16.93
C VAL A 18 -0.37 20.26 18.37
N ALA A 19 -0.17 21.59 18.54
CA ALA A 19 -0.20 22.20 19.87
C ALA A 19 -1.55 22.02 20.59
N LYS A 20 -2.68 22.03 19.86
CA LYS A 20 -4.00 21.71 20.44
C LYS A 20 -4.07 20.28 20.95
N VAL A 21 -3.51 19.32 20.20
CA VAL A 21 -3.46 17.92 20.65
C VAL A 21 -2.62 17.78 21.91
N LEU A 22 -1.44 18.41 21.96
CA LEU A 22 -0.58 18.40 23.15
C LEU A 22 -1.32 18.99 24.38
N LYS A 23 -2.02 20.10 24.21
CA LYS A 23 -2.80 20.72 25.30
C LYS A 23 -4.00 19.86 25.75
N SER A 24 -4.50 18.98 24.89
CA SER A 24 -5.63 18.10 25.23
C SER A 24 -5.24 16.95 26.17
N GLY A 25 -3.95 16.62 26.30
CA GLY A 25 -3.47 15.47 27.06
C GLY A 25 -3.81 14.11 26.44
N ASN A 26 -4.44 14.07 25.27
CA ASN A 26 -4.80 12.81 24.60
C ASN A 26 -3.79 12.51 23.47
N PHE A 27 -2.80 11.69 23.77
CA PHE A 27 -1.65 11.41 22.91
C PHE A 27 -1.73 10.10 22.14
N THR A 28 -2.81 9.36 22.28
CA THR A 28 -3.02 8.07 21.60
C THR A 28 -4.12 8.17 20.55
N MET A 29 -4.42 7.03 19.92
CA MET A 29 -5.49 6.92 18.93
C MET A 29 -6.82 7.36 19.54
N GLY A 30 -7.39 8.45 19.00
CA GLY A 30 -8.59 9.06 19.54
C GLY A 30 -9.41 9.77 18.45
N LYS A 31 -10.15 10.81 18.85
CA LYS A 31 -11.05 11.55 17.95
C LYS A 31 -10.38 12.04 16.67
N LYS A 32 -9.16 12.56 16.75
CA LYS A 32 -8.43 13.09 15.57
C LYS A 32 -8.08 11.98 14.56
N VAL A 33 -7.65 10.81 15.05
CA VAL A 33 -7.39 9.65 14.18
C VAL A 33 -8.68 9.19 13.51
N TYR A 34 -9.75 9.04 14.26
CA TYR A 34 -11.06 8.65 13.71
C TYR A 34 -11.60 9.64 12.65
N GLU A 35 -11.46 10.95 12.90
CA GLU A 35 -11.82 11.98 11.92
C GLU A 35 -10.97 11.87 10.65
N PHE A 36 -9.66 11.65 10.80
CA PHE A 36 -8.74 11.46 9.70
C PHE A 36 -9.12 10.23 8.87
N GLU A 37 -9.30 9.07 9.49
CA GLU A 37 -9.68 7.83 8.81
C GLU A 37 -10.97 8.01 7.99
N LYS A 38 -11.98 8.65 8.55
CA LYS A 38 -13.23 8.94 7.82
C LYS A 38 -13.02 9.87 6.63
N LYS A 39 -12.26 10.96 6.82
CA LYS A 39 -11.99 11.92 5.75
C LYS A 39 -11.13 11.29 4.66
N PHE A 40 -10.11 10.52 5.03
CA PHE A 40 -9.23 9.83 4.10
C PHE A 40 -10.01 8.81 3.26
N ALA A 41 -10.78 7.95 3.90
CA ALA A 41 -11.63 6.98 3.21
C ALA A 41 -12.58 7.66 2.22
N LYS A 42 -13.27 8.73 2.66
CA LYS A 42 -14.19 9.50 1.80
C LYS A 42 -13.47 10.14 0.62
N TYR A 43 -12.31 10.77 0.85
CA TYR A 43 -11.56 11.49 -0.20
C TYR A 43 -11.03 10.55 -1.28
N PHE A 44 -10.47 9.42 -0.87
CA PHE A 44 -9.89 8.45 -1.80
C PHE A 44 -10.92 7.45 -2.34
N GLY A 45 -12.15 7.42 -1.82
CA GLY A 45 -13.21 6.54 -2.29
C GLY A 45 -13.09 5.11 -1.80
N SER A 46 -12.44 4.88 -0.66
CA SER A 46 -12.42 3.59 0.02
C SER A 46 -13.58 3.47 1.01
N LYS A 47 -13.95 2.24 1.35
CA LYS A 47 -15.01 1.99 2.34
C LYS A 47 -14.52 2.30 3.78
N PHE A 48 -13.28 1.98 4.05
CA PHE A 48 -12.62 2.18 5.34
C PHE A 48 -11.18 2.63 5.13
N ALA A 49 -10.64 3.32 6.12
CA ALA A 49 -9.22 3.57 6.31
C ALA A 49 -8.86 3.28 7.76
N VAL A 50 -7.65 2.81 7.98
CA VAL A 50 -7.11 2.52 9.31
C VAL A 50 -5.74 3.18 9.40
N MET A 51 -5.57 4.06 10.37
CA MET A 51 -4.28 4.74 10.62
C MET A 51 -3.31 3.80 11.33
N THR A 52 -2.08 3.82 10.89
CA THR A 52 -0.93 3.16 11.52
C THR A 52 0.19 4.17 11.71
N ASN A 53 1.24 3.81 12.44
CA ASN A 53 2.36 4.71 12.70
C ASN A 53 3.36 4.83 11.52
N SER A 54 3.19 4.06 10.46
CA SER A 54 4.03 4.13 9.25
C SER A 54 3.42 3.35 8.09
N GLY A 55 3.83 3.64 6.86
CA GLY A 55 3.52 2.81 5.69
C GLY A 55 4.06 1.38 5.80
N SER A 56 5.20 1.20 6.49
CA SER A 56 5.75 -0.13 6.79
C SER A 56 4.82 -0.94 7.68
N SER A 57 4.27 -0.33 8.73
CA SER A 57 3.27 -0.97 9.59
C SER A 57 1.96 -1.23 8.86
N ALA A 58 1.56 -0.34 7.95
CA ALA A 58 0.40 -0.55 7.10
C ALA A 58 0.59 -1.79 6.20
N ASN A 59 1.76 -1.96 5.59
CA ASN A 59 2.11 -3.15 4.82
C ASN A 59 2.08 -4.43 5.67
N LEU A 60 2.61 -4.36 6.90
CA LEU A 60 2.58 -5.49 7.82
C LEU A 60 1.14 -5.84 8.23
N LEU A 61 0.32 -4.84 8.54
CA LEU A 61 -1.10 -5.04 8.86
C LEU A 61 -1.85 -5.68 7.69
N MET A 62 -1.65 -5.20 6.47
CA MET A 62 -2.24 -5.76 5.25
C MET A 62 -1.91 -7.24 5.07
N MET A 63 -0.63 -7.63 5.24
CA MET A 63 -0.22 -9.03 5.15
C MET A 63 -0.73 -9.87 6.32
N SER A 64 -0.78 -9.31 7.52
CA SER A 64 -1.33 -9.97 8.71
C SER A 64 -2.81 -10.30 8.55
N VAL A 65 -3.59 -9.42 7.93
CA VAL A 65 -5.00 -9.71 7.61
C VAL A 65 -5.11 -10.97 6.74
N LEU A 66 -4.25 -11.15 5.75
CA LEU A 66 -4.29 -12.35 4.91
C LEU A 66 -3.91 -13.62 5.68
N LYS A 67 -2.94 -13.51 6.59
CA LYS A 67 -2.48 -14.64 7.41
C LYS A 67 -3.55 -15.10 8.40
N TYR A 68 -4.15 -14.16 9.14
CA TYR A 68 -5.06 -14.47 10.24
C TYR A 68 -6.53 -14.55 9.81
N PHE A 69 -6.86 -14.00 8.66
CA PHE A 69 -8.20 -14.08 8.06
C PHE A 69 -8.14 -14.72 6.67
N PRO A 70 -7.83 -16.02 6.58
CA PRO A 70 -7.60 -16.69 5.29
C PRO A 70 -8.84 -16.73 4.40
N LYS A 71 -10.02 -16.32 4.91
CA LYS A 71 -11.23 -16.16 4.08
C LYS A 71 -11.05 -15.16 2.93
N PHE A 72 -10.10 -14.22 3.05
CA PHE A 72 -9.77 -13.28 1.98
C PHE A 72 -8.93 -13.91 0.86
N LEU A 73 -8.25 -15.03 1.14
CA LEU A 73 -7.53 -15.76 0.09
C LEU A 73 -8.55 -16.51 -0.76
N LYS A 74 -8.57 -16.22 -2.04
CA LYS A 74 -9.45 -16.89 -3.01
C LYS A 74 -9.09 -18.37 -3.17
N LYS A 75 -7.82 -18.76 -2.95
CA LYS A 75 -7.33 -20.14 -2.93
C LYS A 75 -7.15 -20.60 -1.49
N LYS A 76 -7.70 -21.78 -1.17
CA LYS A 76 -7.63 -22.36 0.18
C LYS A 76 -6.63 -23.52 0.25
N LYS A 77 -6.10 -23.79 1.45
CA LYS A 77 -5.23 -24.94 1.77
C LYS A 77 -3.94 -25.03 0.93
N ILE A 78 -3.32 -23.91 0.62
CA ILE A 78 -2.02 -23.87 -0.04
C ILE A 78 -0.92 -24.04 1.01
N LYS A 79 -0.11 -25.11 0.87
CA LYS A 79 0.96 -25.46 1.84
C LYS A 79 2.08 -24.41 1.92
N ASN A 80 2.47 -23.83 0.78
CA ASN A 80 3.54 -22.83 0.69
C ASN A 80 3.06 -21.68 -0.18
N PRO A 81 2.13 -20.83 0.33
CA PRO A 81 1.57 -19.76 -0.47
C PRO A 81 2.63 -18.72 -0.84
N ASN A 82 2.58 -18.22 -2.08
CA ASN A 82 3.44 -17.15 -2.52
C ASN A 82 2.65 -15.95 -3.02
N ILE A 83 3.27 -14.76 -2.89
CA ILE A 83 2.79 -13.50 -3.43
C ILE A 83 3.80 -13.02 -4.47
N ILE A 84 3.32 -12.69 -5.65
CA ILE A 84 4.14 -12.10 -6.70
C ILE A 84 4.31 -10.61 -6.41
N ALA A 85 5.56 -10.14 -6.43
CA ALA A 85 5.93 -8.74 -6.21
C ALA A 85 6.94 -8.28 -7.27
N PRO A 86 7.03 -6.97 -7.57
CA PRO A 86 8.07 -6.44 -8.46
C PRO A 86 9.45 -6.59 -7.83
N ALA A 87 10.49 -6.72 -8.65
CA ALA A 87 11.87 -6.80 -8.18
C ALA A 87 12.44 -5.46 -7.71
N ILE A 88 11.78 -4.35 -8.02
CA ILE A 88 12.14 -3.01 -7.59
C ILE A 88 11.02 -2.45 -6.70
N GLY A 89 11.40 -1.97 -5.52
CA GLY A 89 10.52 -1.37 -4.52
C GLY A 89 11.24 -1.21 -3.19
N TRP A 90 10.54 -0.67 -2.22
CA TRP A 90 11.09 -0.46 -0.89
C TRP A 90 11.10 -1.77 -0.08
N SER A 91 12.14 -1.98 0.74
CA SER A 91 12.32 -3.24 1.50
C SER A 91 11.12 -3.60 2.39
N THR A 92 10.46 -2.59 2.99
CA THR A 92 9.30 -2.82 3.85
C THR A 92 8.00 -3.10 3.11
N SER A 93 8.00 -3.06 1.78
CA SER A 93 6.94 -3.68 0.96
C SER A 93 7.07 -5.20 0.94
N TYR A 94 8.28 -5.74 1.13
CA TYR A 94 8.59 -7.16 0.99
C TYR A 94 8.68 -7.91 2.32
N PHE A 95 9.32 -7.31 3.34
CA PHE A 95 9.49 -7.96 4.64
C PHE A 95 8.19 -8.50 5.23
N PRO A 96 7.06 -7.78 5.21
CA PRO A 96 5.80 -8.26 5.73
C PRO A 96 5.29 -9.55 5.07
N ILE A 97 5.58 -9.73 3.77
CA ILE A 97 5.20 -10.95 3.04
C ILE A 97 5.86 -12.16 3.72
N SER A 98 7.18 -12.09 3.93
CA SER A 98 7.95 -13.17 4.59
C SER A 98 7.60 -13.33 6.07
N GLN A 99 7.46 -12.23 6.81
CA GLN A 99 7.08 -12.23 8.22
C GLN A 99 5.72 -12.90 8.46
N CYS A 100 4.79 -12.75 7.52
CA CYS A 100 3.48 -13.39 7.59
C CYS A 100 3.48 -14.83 7.04
N GLY A 101 4.63 -15.39 6.65
CA GLY A 101 4.77 -16.78 6.23
C GLY A 101 4.42 -17.03 4.75
N PHE A 102 4.29 -15.97 3.95
CA PHE A 102 4.19 -16.10 2.50
C PHE A 102 5.59 -16.11 1.86
N LYS A 103 5.77 -16.88 0.81
CA LYS A 103 6.98 -16.77 -0.03
C LYS A 103 6.84 -15.61 -0.98
N ILE A 104 7.93 -14.88 -1.22
CA ILE A 104 7.95 -13.83 -2.23
C ILE A 104 8.38 -14.46 -3.57
N LYS A 105 7.63 -14.14 -4.61
CA LYS A 105 8.00 -14.47 -5.99
C LYS A 105 8.25 -13.17 -6.74
N PHE A 106 9.51 -12.81 -6.90
CA PHE A 106 9.87 -11.62 -7.63
C PHE A 106 9.67 -11.79 -9.14
N VAL A 107 9.12 -10.76 -9.75
CA VAL A 107 9.09 -10.59 -11.20
C VAL A 107 9.68 -9.23 -11.55
N ASP A 108 10.29 -9.17 -12.70
CA ASP A 108 10.90 -7.94 -13.17
C ASP A 108 9.86 -6.90 -13.56
N ILE A 109 10.30 -5.66 -13.62
CA ILE A 109 9.51 -4.50 -13.98
C ILE A 109 9.41 -4.30 -15.49
N ASN A 110 8.55 -3.40 -15.90
CA ASN A 110 8.58 -2.77 -17.20
C ASN A 110 9.45 -1.51 -17.11
N ILE A 111 10.56 -1.46 -17.84
CA ILE A 111 11.55 -0.39 -17.76
C ILE A 111 10.97 1.00 -18.09
N LYS A 112 9.93 1.08 -18.91
CA LYS A 112 9.31 2.35 -19.29
C LYS A 112 8.42 2.91 -18.20
N SER A 113 7.78 2.05 -17.42
CA SER A 113 6.87 2.46 -16.34
C SER A 113 7.46 2.28 -14.95
N LEU A 114 8.58 1.58 -14.82
CA LEU A 114 9.21 1.14 -13.57
C LEU A 114 8.30 0.28 -12.67
N ASN A 115 7.10 -0.04 -13.11
CA ASN A 115 6.15 -0.85 -12.38
C ASN A 115 6.21 -2.32 -12.77
N ILE A 116 5.60 -3.17 -11.96
CA ILE A 116 5.53 -4.61 -12.19
C ILE A 116 5.06 -4.95 -13.61
N SER A 117 5.77 -5.84 -14.30
CA SER A 117 5.41 -6.28 -15.64
C SER A 117 4.26 -7.29 -15.59
N ALA A 118 3.06 -6.89 -16.00
CA ALA A 118 1.90 -7.77 -16.04
C ALA A 118 2.14 -9.05 -16.89
N LYS A 119 2.90 -8.94 -17.99
CA LYS A 119 3.30 -10.10 -18.81
C LYS A 119 4.16 -11.09 -18.03
N LYS A 120 5.09 -10.59 -17.21
CA LYS A 120 5.95 -11.43 -16.36
C LYS A 120 5.16 -12.00 -15.17
N VAL A 121 4.22 -11.23 -14.59
CA VAL A 121 3.28 -11.73 -13.58
C VAL A 121 2.50 -12.92 -14.11
N GLU A 122 1.88 -12.81 -15.29
CA GLU A 122 1.07 -13.87 -15.87
C GLU A 122 1.85 -15.18 -16.05
N LYS A 123 3.11 -15.09 -16.50
CA LYS A 123 4.02 -16.24 -16.65
C LYS A 123 4.48 -16.82 -15.32
N ALA A 124 4.59 -15.99 -14.27
CA ALA A 124 5.09 -16.41 -12.97
C ALA A 124 4.03 -17.08 -12.09
N VAL A 125 2.74 -16.93 -12.41
CA VAL A 125 1.67 -17.57 -11.62
C VAL A 125 1.82 -19.08 -11.64
N ASP A 126 1.83 -19.69 -10.44
CA ASP A 126 1.84 -21.14 -10.24
C ASP A 126 0.70 -21.56 -9.29
N LYS A 127 0.67 -22.87 -8.97
CA LYS A 127 -0.35 -23.45 -8.08
C LYS A 127 -0.32 -22.86 -6.67
N ASN A 128 0.82 -22.38 -6.21
CA ASN A 128 1.01 -21.82 -4.86
C ASN A 128 0.78 -20.29 -4.82
N THR A 129 0.64 -19.63 -5.96
CA THR A 129 0.42 -18.19 -6.01
C THR A 129 -0.99 -17.86 -5.50
N VAL A 130 -1.07 -17.00 -4.47
CA VAL A 130 -2.33 -16.56 -3.85
C VAL A 130 -2.62 -15.07 -4.10
N GLY A 131 -1.60 -14.28 -4.45
CA GLY A 131 -1.78 -12.84 -4.64
C GLY A 131 -0.69 -12.17 -5.45
N ILE A 132 -0.98 -10.93 -5.80
CA ILE A 132 -0.08 -10.00 -6.48
C ILE A 132 0.00 -8.75 -5.61
N LEU A 133 1.22 -8.31 -5.28
CA LEU A 133 1.47 -6.99 -4.70
C LEU A 133 1.89 -6.03 -5.82
N ALA A 134 1.05 -5.07 -6.13
CA ALA A 134 1.35 -3.97 -7.04
C ALA A 134 1.95 -2.81 -6.22
N ILE A 135 3.13 -2.36 -6.58
CA ILE A 135 3.75 -1.16 -6.02
C ILE A 135 3.64 -0.06 -7.06
N ASN A 136 2.96 1.04 -6.71
CA ASN A 136 2.87 2.22 -7.56
C ASN A 136 4.11 3.09 -7.32
N LEU A 137 5.13 2.88 -8.13
CA LEU A 137 6.43 3.51 -7.91
C LEU A 137 6.45 4.96 -8.42
N LEU A 138 6.98 5.87 -7.59
CA LEU A 138 7.23 7.28 -7.93
C LEU A 138 6.03 8.02 -8.54
N GLY A 139 4.83 7.75 -8.05
CA GLY A 139 3.60 8.39 -8.54
C GLY A 139 3.01 7.76 -9.79
N ASN A 140 3.63 6.72 -10.35
CA ASN A 140 3.20 6.10 -11.59
C ASN A 140 2.29 4.88 -11.34
N PRO A 141 1.03 4.87 -11.80
CA PRO A 141 0.12 3.76 -11.57
C PRO A 141 0.52 2.49 -12.32
N CYS A 142 0.35 1.34 -11.68
CA CYS A 142 0.47 0.04 -12.33
C CYS A 142 -0.60 -0.16 -13.43
N ASN A 143 -0.37 -1.07 -14.36
CA ASN A 143 -1.39 -1.45 -15.35
C ASN A 143 -2.49 -2.32 -14.71
N TYR A 144 -3.41 -1.67 -14.01
CA TYR A 144 -4.45 -2.36 -13.25
C TYR A 144 -5.45 -3.12 -14.11
N ASN A 145 -5.69 -2.74 -15.36
CA ASN A 145 -6.54 -3.52 -16.26
C ASN A 145 -5.97 -4.94 -16.41
N ARG A 146 -4.68 -5.03 -16.75
CA ARG A 146 -4.03 -6.34 -16.94
C ARG A 146 -3.82 -7.09 -15.64
N LEU A 147 -3.45 -6.40 -14.56
CA LEU A 147 -3.27 -7.06 -13.26
C LEU A 147 -4.57 -7.62 -12.71
N LYS A 148 -5.69 -6.92 -12.85
CA LYS A 148 -7.02 -7.41 -12.45
C LYS A 148 -7.45 -8.58 -13.30
N GLU A 149 -7.31 -8.51 -14.62
CA GLU A 149 -7.62 -9.61 -15.52
C GLU A 149 -6.88 -10.89 -15.12
N ILE A 150 -5.57 -10.78 -14.84
CA ILE A 150 -4.76 -11.92 -14.38
C ILE A 150 -5.25 -12.41 -13.01
N ALA A 151 -5.49 -11.49 -12.07
CA ALA A 151 -5.93 -11.83 -10.73
C ALA A 151 -7.27 -12.57 -10.76
N ASP A 152 -8.23 -12.12 -11.55
CA ASP A 152 -9.55 -12.74 -11.67
C ASP A 152 -9.47 -14.10 -12.39
N LYS A 153 -8.79 -14.15 -13.54
CA LYS A 153 -8.61 -15.40 -14.31
C LYS A 153 -7.88 -16.49 -13.51
N LYS A 154 -6.93 -16.10 -12.66
CA LYS A 154 -6.10 -17.02 -11.87
C LYS A 154 -6.55 -17.19 -10.43
N ASN A 155 -7.68 -16.56 -10.06
CA ASN A 155 -8.23 -16.58 -8.72
C ASN A 155 -7.23 -16.12 -7.64
N LEU A 156 -6.61 -14.95 -7.87
CA LEU A 156 -5.63 -14.32 -7.01
C LEU A 156 -6.24 -13.08 -6.34
N ILE A 157 -5.66 -12.67 -5.21
CA ILE A 157 -5.90 -11.34 -4.65
C ILE A 157 -4.96 -10.32 -5.28
N LEU A 158 -5.42 -9.09 -5.41
CA LEU A 158 -4.59 -7.96 -5.79
C LEU A 158 -4.48 -7.02 -4.59
N LEU A 159 -3.26 -6.68 -4.23
CA LEU A 159 -2.88 -5.77 -3.15
C LEU A 159 -2.08 -4.62 -3.72
N GLU A 160 -2.10 -3.49 -3.03
CA GLU A 160 -1.41 -2.29 -3.46
C GLU A 160 -0.51 -1.72 -2.37
N ASP A 161 0.74 -1.45 -2.70
CA ASP A 161 1.56 -0.50 -1.97
C ASP A 161 1.54 0.84 -2.72
N ASN A 162 0.91 1.84 -2.13
CA ASN A 162 0.74 3.17 -2.70
C ASN A 162 1.48 4.24 -1.89
N CYS A 163 2.47 3.84 -1.09
CA CYS A 163 3.20 4.76 -0.21
C CYS A 163 3.86 5.91 -0.97
N GLU A 164 4.38 5.66 -2.16
CA GLU A 164 5.03 6.69 -3.00
C GLU A 164 4.07 7.40 -3.97
N SER A 165 2.77 7.09 -3.95
CA SER A 165 1.85 7.49 -5.01
C SER A 165 0.52 8.02 -4.51
N LEU A 166 0.54 8.70 -3.34
CA LEU A 166 -0.66 9.32 -2.80
C LEU A 166 -1.24 10.33 -3.81
N GLY A 167 -2.51 10.17 -4.14
CA GLY A 167 -3.20 11.05 -5.09
C GLY A 167 -3.10 10.64 -6.56
N SER A 168 -2.25 9.67 -6.91
CA SER A 168 -2.17 9.12 -8.26
C SER A 168 -3.49 8.48 -8.69
N LYS A 169 -3.79 8.54 -9.98
CA LYS A 169 -5.02 7.99 -10.54
C LYS A 169 -4.74 7.05 -11.71
N TYR A 170 -5.48 5.98 -11.76
CA TYR A 170 -5.60 5.11 -12.92
C TYR A 170 -7.03 5.17 -13.45
N LYS A 171 -7.24 5.67 -14.67
CA LYS A 171 -8.58 5.86 -15.26
C LYS A 171 -9.57 6.54 -14.30
N ASN A 172 -9.22 7.71 -13.80
CA ASN A 172 -10.02 8.53 -12.87
C ASN A 172 -10.30 7.94 -11.48
N LYS A 173 -9.77 6.76 -11.15
CA LYS A 173 -9.83 6.18 -9.80
C LYS A 173 -8.50 6.33 -9.10
N TYR A 174 -8.51 6.73 -7.85
CA TYR A 174 -7.30 6.79 -7.04
C TYR A 174 -6.67 5.41 -6.89
N THR A 175 -5.34 5.33 -7.06
CA THR A 175 -4.56 4.16 -6.69
C THR A 175 -4.58 3.96 -5.16
N GLY A 176 -4.32 2.73 -4.71
CA GLY A 176 -4.59 2.31 -3.33
C GLY A 176 -6.01 1.76 -3.12
N ASN A 177 -6.89 1.90 -4.14
CA ASN A 177 -8.26 1.37 -4.14
C ASN A 177 -8.56 0.49 -5.36
N MET A 178 -7.53 0.03 -6.03
CA MET A 178 -7.70 -0.82 -7.21
C MET A 178 -7.77 -2.30 -6.85
N GLY A 179 -7.13 -2.70 -5.75
CA GLY A 179 -7.10 -4.05 -5.21
C GLY A 179 -8.06 -4.28 -4.05
N LEU A 180 -7.84 -5.38 -3.33
CA LEU A 180 -8.59 -5.72 -2.11
C LEU A 180 -8.27 -4.75 -0.97
N MET A 181 -7.00 -4.41 -0.80
CA MET A 181 -6.47 -3.47 0.19
C MET A 181 -5.32 -2.69 -0.45
N GLY A 182 -5.15 -1.44 0.00
CA GLY A 182 -4.02 -0.61 -0.37
C GLY A 182 -3.43 0.09 0.85
N THR A 183 -2.13 0.30 0.83
CA THR A 183 -1.39 1.00 1.88
C THR A 183 -0.90 2.35 1.39
N HIS A 184 -0.82 3.30 2.29
CA HIS A 184 -0.28 4.63 2.04
C HIS A 184 0.73 4.98 3.13
N SER A 185 1.57 5.97 2.87
CA SER A 185 2.49 6.51 3.87
C SER A 185 2.38 8.02 3.92
N LEU A 186 2.48 8.55 5.12
CA LEU A 186 2.56 9.97 5.41
C LEU A 186 3.94 10.36 5.96
N TYR A 187 4.94 9.54 5.63
CA TYR A 187 6.33 9.77 5.98
C TYR A 187 6.81 11.14 5.51
N PHE A 188 7.76 11.72 6.21
CA PHE A 188 8.24 13.09 6.01
C PHE A 188 8.70 13.42 4.57
N ALA A 189 9.14 12.43 3.80
CA ALA A 189 9.52 12.61 2.39
C ALA A 189 8.36 12.44 1.38
N HIS A 190 7.14 12.17 1.84
CA HIS A 190 5.99 11.95 0.96
C HIS A 190 5.14 13.20 0.74
N HIS A 191 4.10 13.08 -0.07
CA HIS A 191 3.26 14.20 -0.55
C HIS A 191 2.46 14.90 0.55
N ILE A 192 2.00 14.15 1.55
CA ILE A 192 1.39 14.65 2.78
C ILE A 192 2.21 14.08 3.92
N GLN A 193 2.56 14.92 4.85
CA GLN A 193 3.46 14.58 5.94
C GLN A 193 2.76 14.66 7.28
N THR A 194 3.04 13.68 8.13
CA THR A 194 2.77 13.73 9.57
C THR A 194 4.07 13.58 10.33
N MET A 195 4.03 13.63 11.66
CA MET A 195 5.22 13.34 12.49
C MET A 195 5.61 11.87 12.38
N GLU A 196 4.60 11.00 12.39
CA GLU A 196 4.68 9.54 12.25
C GLU A 196 3.48 9.07 11.42
N GLY A 197 3.70 8.16 10.44
CA GLY A 197 2.57 7.58 9.68
C GLY A 197 2.68 7.52 8.18
#